data_3930ac3c8a2e6c94023c506dcfcb81e1
#
_entry.id   3930ac3c8a2e6c94023c506dcfcb81e1
#
_cell.length_a   1.000
_cell.length_b   1.000
_cell.length_c   1.000
_cell.angle_alpha   90.00
_cell.angle_beta   90.00
_cell.angle_gamma   90.00
#
_symmetry.space_group_name_H-M   'P 1'
#
loop_
_entity.id
_entity.type
_entity.pdbx_description
1 polymer ?
#
loop_
_entity_poly.entity_id
_entity_poly.type
_entity_poly.pdbx_seq_one_letter_code
_entity_poly.pdbx_strand_id
1 'polypeptide(L)'
;PAGTSFPILLHDGKQGRPVGKLIVSNEAPIRAAPFPPAPPLPGNDMPAQLDLRSAARFELALGAPTEWFRPADFKPSAAPAFQAKAGRTVVLALTNRSAIASVFHLHGHHFRLLDRLDDGWKPFWLDTLAVEPGETQRIAFLAEYPGRYLIEQVAADWAAPRLIRWYSVQ
;
A
#
# COMPACT_ATOMS: atom_id res chain seq x y z
N PRO A 1 2.29 -32.76 -18.44
CA PRO A 1 3.16 -33.89 -18.82
C PRO A 1 4.62 -33.56 -18.53
N ALA A 2 5.41 -34.58 -18.19
CA ALA A 2 6.85 -34.44 -18.04
C ALA A 2 7.49 -33.84 -19.32
N GLY A 3 8.51 -33.00 -19.16
CA GLY A 3 9.15 -32.29 -20.24
C GLY A 3 8.41 -31.05 -20.75
N THR A 4 7.20 -30.76 -20.26
CA THR A 4 6.50 -29.51 -20.61
C THR A 4 7.28 -28.31 -20.11
N SER A 5 7.39 -27.28 -20.95
CA SER A 5 8.11 -26.03 -20.62
C SER A 5 7.16 -24.85 -20.63
N PHE A 6 7.28 -23.99 -19.59
CA PHE A 6 6.52 -22.75 -19.42
C PHE A 6 7.48 -21.59 -19.34
N PRO A 7 7.33 -20.52 -20.15
CA PRO A 7 8.18 -19.34 -20.03
C PRO A 7 7.84 -18.56 -18.74
N ILE A 8 8.87 -18.06 -18.08
CA ILE A 8 8.74 -17.05 -17.03
C ILE A 8 8.91 -15.69 -17.70
N LEU A 9 7.88 -14.86 -17.61
CA LEU A 9 7.85 -13.55 -18.27
C LEU A 9 7.96 -12.42 -17.24
N LEU A 10 8.83 -11.47 -17.50
CA LEU A 10 8.83 -10.17 -16.83
C LEU A 10 7.93 -9.23 -17.63
N HIS A 11 6.86 -8.73 -17.00
CA HIS A 11 5.96 -7.76 -17.59
C HIS A 11 6.32 -6.34 -17.17
N ASP A 12 6.45 -5.43 -18.15
CA ASP A 12 6.68 -4.00 -17.94
C ASP A 12 5.38 -3.16 -18.01
N GLY A 13 4.23 -3.85 -18.02
CA GLY A 13 2.90 -3.25 -18.20
C GLY A 13 2.44 -3.20 -19.66
N LYS A 14 3.32 -3.36 -20.64
CA LYS A 14 3.01 -3.37 -22.09
C LYS A 14 3.38 -4.67 -22.76
N GLN A 15 4.53 -5.20 -22.43
CA GLN A 15 5.07 -6.41 -23.06
C GLN A 15 5.59 -7.40 -22.01
N GLY A 16 5.46 -8.69 -22.30
CA GLY A 16 6.09 -9.76 -21.53
C GLY A 16 7.41 -10.17 -22.16
N ARG A 17 8.52 -9.98 -21.45
CA ARG A 17 9.87 -10.39 -21.89
C ARG A 17 10.26 -11.68 -21.18
N PRO A 18 10.64 -12.76 -21.90
CA PRO A 18 11.06 -14.00 -21.27
C PRO A 18 12.38 -13.79 -20.52
N VAL A 19 12.41 -14.14 -19.24
CA VAL A 19 13.57 -14.07 -18.35
C VAL A 19 14.03 -15.44 -17.88
N GLY A 20 13.23 -16.48 -18.15
CA GLY A 20 13.53 -17.86 -17.79
C GLY A 20 12.46 -18.82 -18.27
N LYS A 21 12.63 -20.09 -17.91
CA LYS A 21 11.64 -21.14 -18.18
C LYS A 21 11.54 -22.12 -17.01
N LEU A 22 10.32 -22.58 -16.72
CA LEU A 22 10.04 -23.68 -15.83
C LEU A 22 9.89 -24.94 -16.69
N ILE A 23 10.61 -26.01 -16.36
CA ILE A 23 10.51 -27.29 -17.04
C ILE A 23 9.97 -28.32 -16.05
N VAL A 24 8.92 -29.04 -16.44
CA VAL A 24 8.41 -30.14 -15.64
C VAL A 24 9.40 -31.31 -15.73
N SER A 25 9.94 -31.73 -14.57
CA SER A 25 10.87 -32.83 -14.47
C SER A 25 10.25 -34.15 -14.96
N ASN A 26 11.10 -35.02 -15.51
CA ASN A 26 10.75 -36.43 -15.80
C ASN A 26 10.89 -37.34 -14.58
N GLU A 27 11.39 -36.83 -13.46
CA GLU A 27 11.53 -37.61 -12.22
C GLU A 27 10.16 -37.91 -11.62
N ALA A 28 10.07 -39.01 -10.88
CA ALA A 28 8.87 -39.33 -10.14
C ALA A 28 8.53 -38.21 -9.16
N PRO A 29 7.27 -37.84 -9.02
CA PRO A 29 6.87 -36.79 -8.08
C PRO A 29 7.23 -37.21 -6.64
N ILE A 30 7.77 -36.26 -5.86
CA ILE A 30 8.10 -36.46 -4.45
C ILE A 30 6.89 -36.92 -3.64
N ARG A 31 5.68 -36.66 -4.15
CA ARG A 31 4.39 -37.01 -3.54
C ARG A 31 3.51 -37.77 -4.51
N ALA A 32 2.92 -38.85 -3.99
CA ALA A 32 1.99 -39.67 -4.76
C ALA A 32 0.64 -38.98 -5.04
N ALA A 33 0.25 -38.01 -4.22
CA ALA A 33 -1.00 -37.27 -4.37
C ALA A 33 -0.79 -35.76 -4.19
N PRO A 34 -1.60 -34.91 -4.83
CA PRO A 34 -1.62 -33.47 -4.57
C PRO A 34 -1.93 -33.18 -3.09
N PHE A 35 -1.54 -31.99 -2.64
CA PHE A 35 -2.02 -31.50 -1.35
C PHE A 35 -3.53 -31.33 -1.36
N PRO A 36 -4.21 -31.56 -0.22
CA PRO A 36 -5.60 -31.12 -0.09
C PRO A 36 -5.69 -29.60 -0.33
N PRO A 37 -6.86 -29.09 -0.69
CA PRO A 37 -7.09 -27.64 -0.77
C PRO A 37 -6.62 -26.97 0.51
N ALA A 38 -5.98 -25.82 0.39
CA ALA A 38 -5.57 -25.02 1.55
C ALA A 38 -6.81 -24.64 2.37
N PRO A 39 -6.75 -24.71 3.71
CA PRO A 39 -7.85 -24.24 4.55
C PRO A 39 -8.07 -22.73 4.30
N PRO A 40 -9.30 -22.22 4.53
CA PRO A 40 -9.53 -20.78 4.50
C PRO A 40 -8.57 -20.05 5.45
N LEU A 41 -8.09 -18.88 5.03
CA LEU A 41 -7.32 -18.03 5.92
C LEU A 41 -8.20 -17.58 7.09
N PRO A 42 -7.65 -17.47 8.32
CA PRO A 42 -8.39 -16.90 9.43
C PRO A 42 -8.79 -15.45 9.12
N GLY A 43 -9.89 -14.99 9.72
CA GLY A 43 -10.27 -13.59 9.68
C GLY A 43 -9.16 -12.70 10.26
N ASN A 44 -9.08 -11.47 9.80
CA ASN A 44 -8.07 -10.50 10.25
C ASN A 44 -8.66 -9.41 11.16
N ASP A 45 -9.89 -9.56 11.62
CA ASP A 45 -10.67 -8.65 12.48
C ASP A 45 -10.75 -7.20 11.97
N MET A 46 -10.42 -6.98 10.70
CA MET A 46 -10.55 -5.69 10.07
C MET A 46 -12.03 -5.32 9.84
N PRO A 47 -12.42 -4.04 9.97
CA PRO A 47 -13.80 -3.62 9.83
C PRO A 47 -14.35 -3.97 8.45
N ALA A 48 -15.50 -4.63 8.41
CA ALA A 48 -16.16 -5.01 7.14
C ALA A 48 -16.56 -3.78 6.33
N GLN A 49 -16.89 -2.66 7.01
CA GLN A 49 -17.33 -1.41 6.41
C GLN A 49 -16.64 -0.21 7.07
N LEU A 50 -16.47 0.86 6.27
CA LEU A 50 -15.98 2.15 6.71
C LEU A 50 -17.08 3.20 6.49
N ASP A 51 -17.34 4.06 7.48
CA ASP A 51 -18.28 5.17 7.31
C ASP A 51 -17.60 6.32 6.57
N LEU A 52 -17.72 6.31 5.24
CA LEU A 52 -17.14 7.35 4.39
C LEU A 52 -17.92 8.67 4.45
N ARG A 53 -19.19 8.66 4.88
CA ARG A 53 -20.03 9.87 4.94
C ARG A 53 -19.57 10.81 6.03
N SER A 54 -19.24 10.27 7.20
CA SER A 54 -18.76 11.06 8.33
C SER A 54 -17.23 11.13 8.45
N ALA A 55 -16.48 10.62 7.45
CA ALA A 55 -15.04 10.54 7.49
C ALA A 55 -14.35 11.90 7.59
N ALA A 56 -13.31 11.99 8.40
CA ALA A 56 -12.38 13.10 8.37
C ALA A 56 -11.53 13.01 7.09
N ARG A 57 -11.43 14.12 6.34
CA ARG A 57 -10.76 14.14 5.03
C ARG A 57 -9.52 15.01 5.07
N PHE A 58 -8.41 14.50 4.57
CA PHE A 58 -7.14 15.20 4.49
C PHE A 58 -6.49 14.97 3.13
N GLU A 59 -5.61 15.88 2.75
CA GLU A 59 -4.81 15.80 1.53
C GLU A 59 -3.33 15.73 1.89
N LEU A 60 -2.59 14.86 1.20
CA LEU A 60 -1.15 14.73 1.32
C LEU A 60 -0.51 14.79 -0.07
N ALA A 61 0.40 15.74 -0.24
CA ALA A 61 1.22 15.82 -1.44
C ALA A 61 2.46 14.93 -1.27
N LEU A 62 2.60 13.90 -2.09
CA LEU A 62 3.81 13.11 -2.21
C LEU A 62 4.79 13.84 -3.14
N GLY A 63 6.09 13.75 -2.85
CA GLY A 63 7.11 14.44 -3.64
C GLY A 63 7.25 15.94 -3.35
N ALA A 64 6.56 16.48 -2.34
CA ALA A 64 6.70 17.88 -1.91
C ALA A 64 7.88 17.99 -0.92
N PRO A 65 9.04 18.53 -1.33
CA PRO A 65 10.27 18.44 -0.52
C PRO A 65 10.23 19.25 0.79
N THR A 66 9.34 20.22 0.90
CA THR A 66 9.24 21.10 2.08
C THR A 66 8.38 20.54 3.19
N GLU A 67 7.60 19.48 2.91
CA GLU A 67 6.63 18.91 3.86
C GLU A 67 7.11 17.60 4.49
N TRP A 68 8.11 16.97 3.90
CA TRP A 68 8.60 15.66 4.29
C TRP A 68 10.04 15.76 4.77
N PHE A 69 10.40 14.98 5.78
CA PHE A 69 11.70 14.97 6.40
C PHE A 69 12.47 13.70 6.05
N ARG A 70 13.77 13.80 5.88
CA ARG A 70 14.64 12.63 5.99
C ARG A 70 14.61 12.13 7.44
N PRO A 71 14.73 10.82 7.71
CA PRO A 71 14.71 10.30 9.07
C PRO A 71 15.71 11.00 10.02
N ALA A 72 16.91 11.36 9.52
CA ALA A 72 17.92 12.05 10.29
C ALA A 72 17.52 13.50 10.67
N ASP A 73 16.64 14.13 9.90
CA ASP A 73 16.22 15.53 10.09
C ASP A 73 14.88 15.61 10.84
N PHE A 74 14.25 14.47 11.10
CA PHE A 74 12.94 14.41 11.75
C PHE A 74 13.03 14.84 13.22
N LYS A 75 12.19 15.80 13.59
CA LYS A 75 12.05 16.28 14.98
C LYS A 75 10.68 15.86 15.52
N PRO A 76 10.62 15.27 16.73
CA PRO A 76 9.32 14.91 17.37
C PRO A 76 8.40 16.11 17.60
N SER A 77 8.93 17.34 17.60
CA SER A 77 8.19 18.59 17.71
C SER A 77 7.63 19.10 16.37
N ALA A 78 7.95 18.46 15.25
CA ALA A 78 7.36 18.83 13.96
C ALA A 78 5.84 18.69 14.01
N ALA A 79 5.12 19.57 13.31
CA ALA A 79 3.67 19.48 13.21
C ALA A 79 3.24 18.16 12.54
N PRO A 80 2.15 17.53 13.01
CA PRO A 80 1.62 16.34 12.35
C PRO A 80 1.11 16.67 10.95
N ALA A 81 1.15 15.70 10.06
CA ALA A 81 0.54 15.80 8.75
C ALA A 81 -0.98 16.00 8.84
N PHE A 82 -1.60 15.33 9.80
CA PHE A 82 -3.01 15.48 10.17
C PHE A 82 -3.25 14.94 11.59
N GLN A 83 -4.44 15.26 12.12
CA GLN A 83 -4.91 14.75 13.41
C GLN A 83 -6.30 14.15 13.22
N ALA A 84 -6.52 12.97 13.75
CA ALA A 84 -7.81 12.27 13.71
C ALA A 84 -8.30 11.95 15.12
N LYS A 85 -9.61 11.83 15.27
CA LYS A 85 -10.22 11.32 16.50
C LYS A 85 -10.27 9.80 16.46
N ALA A 86 -10.00 9.14 17.60
CA ALA A 86 -10.16 7.70 17.73
C ALA A 86 -11.59 7.25 17.37
N GLY A 87 -11.71 6.11 16.73
CA GLY A 87 -12.97 5.56 16.24
C GLY A 87 -13.54 6.23 14.97
N ARG A 88 -12.84 7.23 14.39
CA ARG A 88 -13.29 7.90 13.17
C ARG A 88 -12.66 7.27 11.93
N THR A 89 -13.46 7.17 10.89
CA THR A 89 -12.92 6.89 9.56
C THR A 89 -12.16 8.12 9.06
N VAL A 90 -10.98 7.87 8.50
CA VAL A 90 -10.13 8.89 7.87
C VAL A 90 -10.01 8.56 6.38
N VAL A 91 -10.18 9.58 5.55
CA VAL A 91 -9.90 9.52 4.11
C VAL A 91 -8.70 10.39 3.80
N LEU A 92 -7.69 9.82 3.15
CA LEU A 92 -6.54 10.57 2.65
C LEU A 92 -6.56 10.61 1.13
N ALA A 93 -6.46 11.79 0.56
CA ALA A 93 -6.15 11.99 -0.85
C ALA A 93 -4.64 12.14 -1.01
N LEU A 94 -4.01 11.16 -1.66
CA LEU A 94 -2.57 11.09 -1.89
C LEU A 94 -2.29 11.56 -3.31
N THR A 95 -1.72 12.75 -3.48
CA THR A 95 -1.39 13.32 -4.80
C THR A 95 0.11 13.26 -5.02
N ASN A 96 0.56 12.51 -6.03
CA ASN A 96 1.97 12.48 -6.39
C ASN A 96 2.34 13.67 -7.28
N ARG A 97 3.11 14.61 -6.73
CA ARG A 97 3.62 15.80 -7.43
C ARG A 97 5.03 15.62 -7.99
N SER A 98 5.62 14.43 -7.86
CA SER A 98 6.94 14.15 -8.43
C SER A 98 6.84 13.63 -9.86
N ALA A 99 7.99 13.58 -10.54
CA ALA A 99 8.10 13.09 -11.93
C ALA A 99 8.15 11.57 -12.03
N ILE A 100 8.25 10.84 -10.90
CA ILE A 100 8.33 9.38 -10.84
C ILE A 100 7.32 8.84 -9.84
N ALA A 101 6.96 7.56 -9.96
CA ALA A 101 6.05 6.93 -9.02
C ALA A 101 6.56 7.06 -7.58
N SER A 102 5.65 7.24 -6.64
CA SER A 102 5.94 7.35 -5.21
C SER A 102 5.23 6.26 -4.45
N VAL A 103 5.95 5.53 -3.62
CA VAL A 103 5.40 4.50 -2.74
C VAL A 103 5.10 5.12 -1.39
N PHE A 104 3.84 5.13 -1.02
CA PHE A 104 3.34 5.59 0.27
C PHE A 104 3.14 4.41 1.22
N HIS A 105 3.55 4.54 2.48
CA HIS A 105 3.32 3.56 3.53
C HIS A 105 2.71 4.21 4.77
N LEU A 106 1.62 3.61 5.27
CA LEU A 106 0.92 4.04 6.48
C LEU A 106 1.24 3.09 7.63
N HIS A 107 1.96 3.58 8.64
CA HIS A 107 2.25 2.79 9.83
C HIS A 107 1.06 2.74 10.79
N GLY A 108 0.88 1.59 11.42
CA GLY A 108 -0.07 1.37 12.50
C GLY A 108 -1.52 1.14 12.08
N HIS A 109 -1.88 1.39 10.83
CA HIS A 109 -3.22 1.16 10.31
C HIS A 109 -3.17 0.55 8.91
N HIS A 110 -4.12 -0.31 8.61
CA HIS A 110 -4.38 -0.77 7.26
C HIS A 110 -5.50 0.07 6.63
N PHE A 111 -5.44 0.26 5.34
CA PHE A 111 -6.41 1.05 4.61
C PHE A 111 -7.02 0.30 3.43
N ARG A 112 -8.16 0.77 2.98
CA ARG A 112 -8.76 0.38 1.71
C ARG A 112 -8.51 1.45 0.66
N LEU A 113 -8.20 1.00 -0.56
CA LEU A 113 -8.17 1.88 -1.73
C LEU A 113 -9.61 2.16 -2.15
N LEU A 114 -9.97 3.45 -2.25
CA LEU A 114 -11.29 3.88 -2.66
C LEU A 114 -11.46 3.86 -4.18
N ASP A 115 -12.69 3.71 -4.62
CA ASP A 115 -13.08 3.93 -6.00
C ASP A 115 -13.10 5.44 -6.32
N ARG A 116 -13.09 5.80 -7.61
CA ARG A 116 -12.90 7.20 -8.04
C ARG A 116 -13.93 8.19 -7.50
N LEU A 117 -15.15 7.72 -7.22
CA LEU A 117 -16.24 8.55 -6.72
C LEU A 117 -16.37 8.53 -5.18
N ASP A 118 -15.45 7.87 -4.48
CA ASP A 118 -15.51 7.61 -3.04
C ASP A 118 -16.82 6.95 -2.58
N ASP A 119 -17.46 6.19 -3.46
CA ASP A 119 -18.73 5.49 -3.22
C ASP A 119 -18.54 4.00 -2.91
N GLY A 120 -17.28 3.54 -2.97
CA GLY A 120 -16.88 2.17 -2.68
C GLY A 120 -15.38 2.04 -2.46
N TRP A 121 -14.95 0.83 -2.23
CA TRP A 121 -13.54 0.48 -2.02
C TRP A 121 -13.19 -0.88 -2.60
N LYS A 122 -11.91 -1.09 -2.86
CA LYS A 122 -11.39 -2.39 -3.29
C LYS A 122 -11.53 -3.42 -2.15
N PRO A 123 -11.75 -4.71 -2.47
CA PRO A 123 -12.10 -5.74 -1.47
C PRO A 123 -10.92 -6.23 -0.63
N PHE A 124 -9.80 -5.56 -0.64
CA PHE A 124 -8.58 -5.92 0.09
C PHE A 124 -8.08 -4.76 0.95
N TRP A 125 -7.32 -5.09 2.00
CA TRP A 125 -6.62 -4.15 2.85
C TRP A 125 -5.18 -4.02 2.43
N LEU A 126 -4.64 -2.82 2.55
CA LEU A 126 -3.26 -2.44 2.22
C LEU A 126 -2.68 -1.63 3.38
N ASP A 127 -1.37 -1.57 3.45
CA ASP A 127 -0.61 -0.62 4.25
C ASP A 127 0.32 0.23 3.38
N THR A 128 0.51 -0.20 2.14
CA THR A 128 1.44 0.39 1.17
C THR A 128 0.73 0.55 -0.18
N LEU A 129 0.98 1.68 -0.85
CA LEU A 129 0.37 2.01 -2.14
C LEU A 129 1.36 2.77 -3.02
N ALA A 130 1.52 2.35 -4.27
CA ALA A 130 2.19 3.13 -5.29
C ALA A 130 1.23 4.13 -5.93
N VAL A 131 1.69 5.37 -6.10
CA VAL A 131 0.95 6.46 -6.74
C VAL A 131 1.77 6.97 -7.91
N GLU A 132 1.22 6.89 -9.12
CA GLU A 132 1.89 7.33 -10.34
C GLU A 132 2.04 8.85 -10.41
N PRO A 133 3.00 9.37 -11.21
CA PRO A 133 3.19 10.80 -11.40
C PRO A 133 1.90 11.53 -11.83
N GLY A 134 1.56 12.60 -11.13
CA GLY A 134 0.37 13.41 -11.42
C GLY A 134 -0.96 12.78 -10.99
N GLU A 135 -0.95 11.55 -10.49
CA GLU A 135 -2.18 10.90 -10.01
C GLU A 135 -2.52 11.29 -8.57
N THR A 136 -3.82 11.21 -8.29
CA THR A 136 -4.37 11.25 -6.93
C THR A 136 -5.08 9.93 -6.64
N GLN A 137 -4.61 9.22 -5.62
CA GLN A 137 -5.27 8.03 -5.09
C GLN A 137 -5.91 8.36 -3.75
N ARG A 138 -7.09 7.80 -3.48
CA ARG A 138 -7.79 7.98 -2.21
C ARG A 138 -7.83 6.68 -1.44
N ILE A 139 -7.45 6.77 -0.17
CA ILE A 139 -7.47 5.65 0.76
C ILE A 139 -8.35 5.98 1.96
N ALA A 140 -8.91 4.96 2.60
CA ALA A 140 -9.67 5.11 3.83
C ALA A 140 -9.26 4.08 4.87
N PHE A 141 -9.18 4.50 6.14
CA PHE A 141 -8.90 3.63 7.27
C PHE A 141 -9.69 4.04 8.51
N LEU A 142 -9.84 3.13 9.45
CA LEU A 142 -10.39 3.44 10.76
C LEU A 142 -9.23 3.83 11.68
N ALA A 143 -9.29 5.03 12.27
CA ALA A 143 -8.33 5.48 13.28
C ALA A 143 -8.66 4.82 14.64
N GLU A 144 -8.23 3.57 14.84
CA GLU A 144 -8.69 2.75 15.96
C GLU A 144 -8.12 3.19 17.30
N TYR A 145 -6.80 3.33 17.36
CA TYR A 145 -6.10 3.48 18.63
C TYR A 145 -5.45 4.87 18.75
N PRO A 146 -5.60 5.55 19.89
CA PRO A 146 -4.85 6.78 20.16
C PRO A 146 -3.34 6.54 20.08
N GLY A 147 -2.62 7.49 19.50
CA GLY A 147 -1.18 7.39 19.37
C GLY A 147 -0.59 8.34 18.33
N ARG A 148 0.73 8.23 18.16
CA ARG A 148 1.49 8.90 17.11
C ARG A 148 2.04 7.85 16.16
N TYR A 149 1.80 8.04 14.88
CA TYR A 149 2.14 7.06 13.84
C TYR A 149 2.95 7.73 12.75
N LEU A 150 3.89 7.00 12.19
CA LEU A 150 4.65 7.45 11.04
C LEU A 150 3.86 7.22 9.74
N ILE A 151 4.13 8.06 8.77
CA ILE A 151 3.84 7.85 7.37
C ILE A 151 5.14 8.03 6.60
N GLU A 152 5.32 7.22 5.58
CA GLU A 152 6.53 7.22 4.78
C GLU A 152 6.21 7.39 3.30
N GLN A 153 7.14 7.97 2.58
CA GLN A 153 7.15 7.91 1.12
C GLN A 153 8.56 7.63 0.62
N VAL A 154 8.62 6.87 -0.46
CA VAL A 154 9.84 6.59 -1.21
C VAL A 154 9.53 6.71 -2.68
N ALA A 155 10.30 7.52 -3.42
CA ALA A 155 10.18 7.52 -4.87
C ALA A 155 10.66 6.16 -5.44
N ALA A 156 10.05 5.68 -6.51
CA ALA A 156 10.39 4.41 -7.15
C ALA A 156 11.70 4.48 -7.94
N ASP A 157 12.73 4.99 -7.28
CA ASP A 157 14.11 5.08 -7.74
C ASP A 157 15.00 4.46 -6.65
N TRP A 158 15.89 3.55 -7.03
CA TRP A 158 16.76 2.82 -6.09
C TRP A 158 17.63 3.74 -5.22
N ALA A 159 17.96 4.94 -5.69
CA ALA A 159 18.76 5.95 -4.97
C ALA A 159 17.92 6.96 -4.19
N ALA A 160 16.59 6.88 -4.25
CA ALA A 160 15.73 7.85 -3.61
C ALA A 160 15.78 7.72 -2.08
N PRO A 161 15.88 8.84 -1.34
CA PRO A 161 15.80 8.79 0.11
C PRO A 161 14.38 8.45 0.55
N ARG A 162 14.30 7.69 1.63
CA ARG A 162 13.06 7.55 2.40
C ARG A 162 12.75 8.89 3.07
N LEU A 163 11.49 9.33 2.95
CA LEU A 163 10.99 10.55 3.58
C LEU A 163 9.86 10.19 4.54
N ILE A 164 9.78 10.89 5.65
CA ILE A 164 8.83 10.60 6.72
C ILE A 164 8.06 11.84 7.17
N ARG A 165 6.83 11.61 7.61
CA ARG A 165 6.01 12.51 8.43
C ARG A 165 5.35 11.69 9.53
N TRP A 166 4.51 12.30 10.32
CA TRP A 166 3.70 11.63 11.33
C TRP A 166 2.29 12.19 11.37
N TYR A 167 1.37 11.42 11.93
CA TYR A 167 0.02 11.84 12.26
C TYR A 167 -0.33 11.39 13.68
N SER A 168 -1.38 11.98 14.25
CA SER A 168 -1.88 11.59 15.56
C SER A 168 -3.33 11.14 15.51
N VAL A 169 -3.65 10.17 16.37
CA VAL A 169 -5.00 9.77 16.72
C VAL A 169 -5.21 10.13 18.18
N GLN A 170 -6.29 10.83 18.49
CA GLN A 170 -6.63 11.36 19.82
C GLN A 170 -8.03 10.93 20.26
#